data_c88d3650e49996e47288d051ccd1cf3f
#
_entry.id   c88d3650e49996e47288d051ccd1cf3f
#
_cell.length_a   1.000
_cell.length_b   1.000
_cell.length_c   1.000
_cell.angle_alpha   90.00
_cell.angle_beta   90.00
_cell.angle_gamma   90.00
#
_symmetry.space_group_name_H-M   'P 1'
#
loop_
_entity.id
_entity.type
_entity.pdbx_description
1 polymer ?
#
loop_
_entity_poly.entity_id
_entity_poly.type
_entity_poly.pdbx_seq_one_letter_code
_entity_poly.pdbx_strand_id
1 'polypeptide(L)'
;MVKRKMSEAQREAAAKNLAKARASKKPATYKNVAPNVLALDDDHGLSVVSVKQYIKASREKISDLRKAVGRKERGAIAKMVSVQAYVRGLNSYLRDGMYPYDFYGENEEHPVYHHTIAPAYDDEGYRK
;
A
#
# COMPACT_ATOMS: atom_id res chain seq x y z
N MET A 1 -30.21 27.76 2.85
CA MET A 1 -29.13 27.75 3.86
C MET A 1 -27.89 28.41 3.28
N VAL A 2 -27.54 29.55 3.80
CA VAL A 2 -26.39 30.30 3.27
C VAL A 2 -25.11 29.71 3.86
N LYS A 3 -24.27 29.13 3.01
CA LYS A 3 -22.93 28.68 3.44
C LYS A 3 -22.13 29.90 3.86
N ARG A 4 -21.67 29.92 5.10
CA ARG A 4 -20.78 30.95 5.61
C ARG A 4 -19.47 30.91 4.83
N LYS A 5 -19.16 31.96 4.11
CA LYS A 5 -17.84 32.11 3.49
C LYS A 5 -16.83 32.47 4.59
N MET A 6 -15.75 31.70 4.66
CA MET A 6 -14.63 32.05 5.54
C MET A 6 -13.97 33.33 5.05
N SER A 7 -13.67 34.25 5.97
CA SER A 7 -12.89 35.43 5.66
C SER A 7 -11.45 35.04 5.27
N GLU A 8 -10.76 35.91 4.53
CA GLU A 8 -9.35 35.66 4.17
C GLU A 8 -8.47 35.43 5.40
N ALA A 9 -8.70 36.19 6.48
CA ALA A 9 -7.98 36.01 7.73
C ALA A 9 -8.20 34.61 8.33
N GLN A 10 -9.41 34.09 8.27
CA GLN A 10 -9.72 32.74 8.73
C GLN A 10 -9.06 31.67 7.87
N ARG A 11 -9.00 31.86 6.53
CA ARG A 11 -8.32 30.95 5.62
C ARG A 11 -6.82 30.92 5.90
N GLU A 12 -6.20 32.07 6.10
CA GLU A 12 -4.77 32.16 6.43
C GLU A 12 -4.47 31.52 7.79
N ALA A 13 -5.31 31.74 8.79
CA ALA A 13 -5.16 31.11 10.10
C ALA A 13 -5.31 29.58 10.01
N ALA A 14 -6.28 29.10 9.24
CA ALA A 14 -6.47 27.67 9.01
C ALA A 14 -5.27 27.06 8.25
N ALA A 15 -4.73 27.73 7.24
CA ALA A 15 -3.56 27.30 6.49
C ALA A 15 -2.31 27.25 7.39
N LYS A 16 -2.10 28.26 8.25
CA LYS A 16 -0.99 28.27 9.22
C LYS A 16 -1.13 27.15 10.24
N ASN A 17 -2.33 26.90 10.75
CA ASN A 17 -2.58 25.82 11.69
C ASN A 17 -2.34 24.45 11.07
N LEU A 18 -2.75 24.24 9.83
CA LEU A 18 -2.46 23.03 9.06
C LEU A 18 -0.96 22.85 8.85
N ALA A 19 -0.24 23.90 8.47
CA ALA A 19 1.20 23.85 8.28
C ALA A 19 1.92 23.51 9.60
N LYS A 20 1.52 24.10 10.73
CA LYS A 20 2.05 23.77 12.06
C LYS A 20 1.76 22.32 12.42
N ALA A 21 0.54 21.85 12.19
CA ALA A 21 0.14 20.49 12.47
C ALA A 21 0.98 19.48 11.65
N ARG A 22 1.23 19.78 10.38
CA ARG A 22 2.08 18.96 9.51
C ARG A 22 3.54 18.97 9.96
N ALA A 23 4.08 20.13 10.33
CA ALA A 23 5.46 20.27 10.78
C ALA A 23 5.70 19.61 12.15
N SER A 24 4.71 19.65 13.05
CA SER A 24 4.78 19.01 14.36
C SER A 24 4.41 17.54 14.34
N LYS A 25 3.84 17.07 13.25
CA LYS A 25 3.47 15.66 13.10
C LYS A 25 4.72 14.82 13.10
N LYS A 26 4.91 14.02 14.13
CA LYS A 26 5.97 13.02 14.16
C LYS A 26 5.81 12.07 13.00
N PRO A 27 6.91 11.58 12.38
CA PRO A 27 6.81 10.53 11.38
C PRO A 27 5.94 9.41 11.92
N ALA A 28 4.99 8.96 11.12
CA ALA A 28 4.08 7.90 11.53
C ALA A 28 4.89 6.67 11.95
N THR A 29 4.76 6.29 13.21
CA THR A 29 5.33 5.05 13.72
C THR A 29 4.38 3.93 13.40
N TYR A 30 4.78 3.07 12.48
CA TYR A 30 4.01 1.90 12.13
C TYR A 30 4.39 0.75 13.05
N LYS A 31 3.42 0.25 13.82
CA LYS A 31 3.60 -0.94 14.63
C LYS A 31 3.46 -2.18 13.74
N ASN A 32 4.24 -3.21 14.03
CA ASN A 32 4.19 -4.49 13.32
C ASN A 32 4.53 -4.40 11.82
N VAL A 33 5.41 -3.48 11.46
CA VAL A 33 5.96 -3.40 10.09
C VAL A 33 7.42 -3.81 10.11
N ALA A 34 7.81 -4.61 9.14
CA ALA A 34 9.19 -5.10 9.04
C ALA A 34 10.18 -3.93 8.85
N PRO A 35 11.37 -3.98 9.51
CA PRO A 35 12.34 -2.88 9.41
C PRO A 35 12.83 -2.58 7.99
N ASN A 36 12.96 -3.59 7.14
CA ASN A 36 13.36 -3.40 5.74
C ASN A 36 12.33 -2.62 4.94
N VAL A 37 11.05 -2.77 5.24
CA VAL A 37 9.97 -2.01 4.60
C VAL A 37 9.96 -0.57 5.11
N LEU A 38 10.17 -0.37 6.41
CA LEU A 38 10.27 0.96 7.02
C LEU A 38 11.47 1.77 6.50
N ALA A 39 12.53 1.09 6.09
CA ALA A 39 13.73 1.72 5.56
C ALA A 39 13.55 2.27 4.13
N LEU A 40 12.49 1.88 3.42
CA LEU A 40 12.21 2.37 2.08
C LEU A 40 11.63 3.79 2.11
N ASP A 41 12.07 4.62 1.18
CA ASP A 41 11.52 5.97 1.02
C ASP A 41 10.04 5.91 0.64
N ASP A 42 9.28 6.92 1.05
CA ASP A 42 7.82 6.98 0.77
C ASP A 42 7.52 6.95 -0.73
N ASP A 43 8.44 7.40 -1.56
CA ASP A 43 8.32 7.38 -3.03
C ASP A 43 8.57 5.98 -3.62
N HIS A 44 9.12 5.06 -2.85
CA HIS A 44 9.39 3.71 -3.32
C HIS A 44 8.06 2.95 -3.51
N GLY A 45 7.95 2.20 -4.62
CA GLY A 45 6.73 1.47 -4.95
C GLY A 45 6.32 0.37 -3.96
N LEU A 46 7.25 -0.07 -3.12
CA LEU A 46 7.02 -1.08 -2.07
C LEU A 46 7.17 -0.50 -0.66
N SER A 47 7.16 0.82 -0.51
CA SER A 47 7.17 1.48 0.80
C SER A 47 5.84 1.24 1.53
N VAL A 48 5.83 1.48 2.85
CA VAL A 48 4.60 1.37 3.66
C VAL A 48 3.49 2.25 3.10
N VAL A 49 3.81 3.49 2.74
CA VAL A 49 2.83 4.45 2.21
C VAL A 49 2.23 3.93 0.90
N SER A 50 3.07 3.52 -0.03
CA SER A 50 2.63 3.00 -1.34
C SER A 50 1.80 1.74 -1.20
N VAL A 51 2.24 0.77 -0.39
CA VAL A 51 1.51 -0.49 -0.17
C VAL A 51 0.17 -0.25 0.48
N LYS A 52 0.07 0.67 1.44
CA LYS A 52 -1.21 1.04 2.04
C LYS A 52 -2.18 1.65 1.05
N GLN A 53 -1.69 2.45 0.10
CA GLN A 53 -2.50 2.96 -1.00
C GLN A 53 -3.04 1.83 -1.89
N TYR A 54 -2.20 0.83 -2.20
CA TYR A 54 -2.63 -0.33 -2.98
C TYR A 54 -3.69 -1.16 -2.25
N ILE A 55 -3.54 -1.34 -0.95
CA ILE A 55 -4.54 -2.03 -0.11
C ILE A 55 -5.87 -1.27 -0.14
N LYS A 56 -5.83 0.04 0.00
CA LYS A 56 -7.04 0.88 -0.05
C LYS A 56 -7.75 0.76 -1.39
N ALA A 57 -7.03 0.92 -2.49
CA ALA A 57 -7.57 0.79 -3.84
C ALA A 57 -8.13 -0.62 -4.08
N SER A 58 -7.44 -1.65 -3.61
CA SER A 58 -7.90 -3.04 -3.72
C SER A 58 -9.17 -3.31 -2.93
N ARG A 59 -9.30 -2.73 -1.74
CA ARG A 59 -10.54 -2.83 -0.94
C ARG A 59 -11.73 -2.18 -1.64
N GLU A 60 -11.52 -1.07 -2.31
CA GLU A 60 -12.55 -0.43 -3.15
C GLU A 60 -12.96 -1.36 -4.29
N LYS A 61 -12.01 -2.00 -4.96
CA LYS A 61 -12.28 -3.01 -5.99
C LYS A 61 -13.09 -4.19 -5.45
N ILE A 62 -12.76 -4.67 -4.26
CA ILE A 62 -13.51 -5.75 -3.59
C ILE A 62 -14.95 -5.33 -3.34
N SER A 63 -15.18 -4.10 -2.89
CA SER A 63 -16.53 -3.56 -2.69
C SER A 63 -17.33 -3.56 -3.98
N ASP A 64 -16.73 -3.10 -5.08
CA ASP A 64 -17.37 -3.09 -6.39
C ASP A 64 -17.63 -4.51 -6.92
N LEU A 65 -16.69 -5.41 -6.70
CA LEU A 65 -16.82 -6.82 -7.11
C LEU A 65 -17.90 -7.55 -6.31
N ARG A 66 -18.10 -7.21 -5.04
CA ARG A 66 -19.22 -7.75 -4.25
C ARG A 66 -20.57 -7.38 -4.87
N LYS A 67 -20.70 -6.16 -5.35
CA LYS A 67 -21.90 -5.72 -6.09
C LYS A 67 -22.05 -6.50 -7.39
N ALA A 68 -20.95 -6.71 -8.12
CA ALA A 68 -20.94 -7.50 -9.35
C ALA A 68 -21.34 -8.96 -9.10
N VAL A 69 -20.88 -9.55 -7.99
CA VAL A 69 -21.30 -10.91 -7.55
C VAL A 69 -22.82 -10.94 -7.28
N GLY A 70 -23.34 -9.90 -6.61
CA GLY A 70 -24.78 -9.77 -6.38
C GLY A 70 -25.59 -9.68 -7.67
N ARG A 71 -25.03 -9.10 -8.73
CA ARG A 71 -25.62 -9.04 -10.07
C ARG A 71 -25.36 -10.31 -10.90
N LYS A 72 -24.71 -11.30 -10.33
CA LYS A 72 -24.34 -12.57 -10.99
C LYS A 72 -23.49 -12.37 -12.25
N GLU A 73 -22.62 -11.37 -12.26
CA GLU A 73 -21.68 -11.16 -13.35
C GLU A 73 -20.67 -12.30 -13.44
N ARG A 74 -20.44 -12.76 -14.66
CA ARG A 74 -19.51 -13.87 -14.93
C ARG A 74 -18.07 -13.50 -14.54
N GLY A 75 -17.43 -14.37 -13.77
CA GLY A 75 -16.05 -14.17 -13.36
C GLY A 75 -15.84 -13.20 -12.21
N ALA A 76 -16.88 -12.57 -11.67
CA ALA A 76 -16.81 -11.61 -10.58
C ALA A 76 -16.26 -12.26 -9.29
N ILE A 77 -16.68 -13.48 -8.98
CA ILE A 77 -16.20 -14.22 -7.81
C ILE A 77 -14.71 -14.49 -7.91
N ALA A 78 -14.24 -14.96 -9.06
CA ALA A 78 -12.82 -15.25 -9.28
C ALA A 78 -11.97 -13.98 -9.16
N LYS A 79 -12.41 -12.86 -9.73
CA LYS A 79 -11.74 -11.57 -9.61
C LYS A 79 -11.71 -11.08 -8.16
N MET A 80 -12.80 -11.21 -7.44
CA MET A 80 -12.88 -10.83 -6.03
C MET A 80 -11.91 -11.64 -5.18
N VAL A 81 -11.83 -12.95 -5.37
CA VAL A 81 -10.91 -13.83 -4.66
C VAL A 81 -9.46 -13.45 -4.97
N SER A 82 -9.14 -13.15 -6.21
CA SER A 82 -7.78 -12.69 -6.61
C SER A 82 -7.39 -11.39 -5.92
N VAL A 83 -8.28 -10.41 -5.89
CA VAL A 83 -8.01 -9.13 -5.23
C VAL A 83 -7.88 -9.31 -3.71
N GLN A 84 -8.71 -10.13 -3.10
CA GLN A 84 -8.61 -10.47 -1.67
C GLN A 84 -7.27 -11.14 -1.35
N ALA A 85 -6.81 -12.04 -2.20
CA ALA A 85 -5.51 -12.70 -2.04
C ALA A 85 -4.36 -11.67 -2.12
N TYR A 86 -4.44 -10.74 -3.05
CA TYR A 86 -3.47 -9.65 -3.18
C TYR A 86 -3.40 -8.80 -1.91
N VAL A 87 -4.54 -8.40 -1.36
CA VAL A 87 -4.60 -7.64 -0.10
C VAL A 87 -3.95 -8.41 1.05
N ARG A 88 -4.24 -9.70 1.18
CA ARG A 88 -3.62 -10.55 2.22
C ARG A 88 -2.11 -10.61 2.05
N GLY A 89 -1.64 -10.77 0.82
CA GLY A 89 -0.21 -10.80 0.53
C GLY A 89 0.48 -9.47 0.84
N LEU A 90 -0.16 -8.34 0.55
CA LEU A 90 0.35 -7.01 0.89
C LEU A 90 0.44 -6.81 2.40
N ASN A 91 -0.57 -7.23 3.16
CA ASN A 91 -0.54 -7.18 4.62
C ASN A 91 0.56 -8.07 5.21
N SER A 92 0.73 -9.27 4.66
CA SER A 92 1.82 -10.18 5.06
C SER A 92 3.20 -9.56 4.78
N TYR A 93 3.34 -8.92 3.62
CA TYR A 93 4.58 -8.21 3.24
C TYR A 93 4.93 -7.12 4.25
N LEU A 94 3.96 -6.29 4.63
CA LEU A 94 4.19 -5.24 5.62
C LEU A 94 4.70 -5.80 6.94
N ARG A 95 4.20 -6.96 7.34
CA ARG A 95 4.57 -7.61 8.60
C ARG A 95 5.90 -8.35 8.50
N ASP A 96 6.11 -9.11 7.44
CA ASP A 96 7.25 -10.04 7.31
C ASP A 96 8.40 -9.46 6.50
N GLY A 97 8.15 -8.43 5.68
CA GLY A 97 9.13 -7.81 4.80
C GLY A 97 9.47 -8.63 3.56
N MET A 98 8.71 -9.68 3.26
CA MET A 98 8.91 -10.55 2.10
C MET A 98 7.80 -10.33 1.10
N TYR A 99 8.13 -9.77 -0.06
CA TYR A 99 7.15 -9.50 -1.09
C TYR A 99 6.90 -10.77 -1.94
N PRO A 100 5.66 -11.32 -1.93
CA PRO A 100 5.40 -12.63 -2.52
C PRO A 100 5.02 -12.60 -4.00
N TYR A 101 4.84 -11.42 -4.60
CA TYR A 101 4.32 -11.31 -5.96
C TYR A 101 5.37 -10.82 -6.94
N ASP A 102 5.15 -11.12 -8.22
CA ASP A 102 5.99 -10.65 -9.33
C ASP A 102 5.54 -9.28 -9.87
N PHE A 103 4.57 -8.67 -9.23
CA PHE A 103 3.99 -7.40 -9.63
C PHE A 103 3.62 -6.56 -8.40
N TYR A 104 3.50 -5.26 -8.59
CA TYR A 104 2.97 -4.36 -7.57
C TYR A 104 2.18 -3.21 -8.21
N GLY A 105 1.47 -2.44 -7.40
CA GLY A 105 0.68 -1.31 -7.83
C GLY A 105 -0.82 -1.54 -7.62
N GLU A 106 -1.59 -0.49 -7.82
CA GLU A 106 -3.06 -0.54 -7.66
C GLU A 106 -3.73 -1.47 -8.67
N ASN A 107 -3.17 -1.57 -9.88
CA ASN A 107 -3.68 -2.38 -10.98
C ASN A 107 -2.68 -3.47 -11.41
N GLU A 108 -1.72 -3.82 -10.54
CA GLU A 108 -0.71 -4.83 -10.82
C GLU A 108 0.14 -4.49 -12.07
N GLU A 109 0.32 -3.18 -12.34
CA GLU A 109 0.95 -2.68 -13.56
C GLU A 109 2.47 -2.68 -13.53
N HIS A 110 3.08 -2.80 -12.37
CA HIS A 110 4.53 -2.74 -12.22
C HIS A 110 5.13 -4.13 -12.02
N PRO A 111 6.07 -4.56 -12.85
CA PRO A 111 6.76 -5.83 -12.62
C PRO A 111 7.77 -5.72 -11.49
N VAL A 112 7.87 -6.75 -10.69
CA VAL A 112 8.90 -6.90 -9.67
C VAL A 112 9.99 -7.81 -10.24
N TYR A 113 11.18 -7.25 -10.41
CA TYR A 113 12.34 -8.06 -10.77
C TYR A 113 12.92 -8.63 -9.49
N HIS A 114 12.56 -9.85 -9.17
CA HIS A 114 13.20 -10.56 -8.09
C HIS A 114 14.65 -10.82 -8.49
N HIS A 115 15.57 -10.12 -7.85
CA HIS A 115 16.91 -10.62 -7.79
C HIS A 115 16.86 -11.92 -6.99
N THR A 116 16.80 -13.03 -7.71
CA THR A 116 17.17 -14.28 -7.09
C THR A 116 18.63 -14.12 -6.74
N ILE A 117 18.89 -13.67 -5.53
CA ILE A 117 20.17 -13.92 -4.94
C ILE A 117 20.15 -15.43 -4.71
N ALA A 118 20.53 -16.18 -5.74
CA ALA A 118 20.90 -17.57 -5.55
C ALA A 118 21.91 -17.55 -4.40
N PRO A 119 21.63 -18.24 -3.28
CA PRO A 119 22.60 -18.27 -2.21
C PRO A 119 23.91 -18.68 -2.83
N ALA A 120 24.94 -17.81 -2.70
CA ALA A 120 26.25 -18.13 -3.24
C ALA A 120 26.73 -19.35 -2.49
N TYR A 121 26.74 -20.49 -3.18
CA TYR A 121 27.34 -21.70 -2.68
C TYR A 121 28.84 -21.61 -2.97
N ASP A 122 29.66 -22.08 -2.03
CA ASP A 122 31.07 -22.27 -2.31
C ASP A 122 31.26 -23.47 -3.26
N ASP A 123 32.51 -23.72 -3.68
CA ASP A 123 32.84 -24.80 -4.61
C ASP A 123 32.49 -26.19 -4.04
N GLU A 124 32.27 -26.29 -2.75
CA GLU A 124 31.88 -27.53 -2.06
C GLU A 124 30.37 -27.68 -1.88
N GLY A 125 29.57 -26.69 -2.35
CA GLY A 125 28.13 -26.70 -2.24
C GLY A 125 27.58 -26.20 -0.91
N TYR A 126 28.42 -25.62 -0.05
CA TYR A 126 27.97 -25.02 1.21
C TYR A 126 27.60 -23.56 1.02
N ARG A 127 26.56 -23.15 1.74
CA ARG A 127 26.08 -21.77 1.73
C ARG A 127 27.12 -20.82 2.34
N LYS A 128 27.54 -19.86 1.54
CA LYS A 128 28.39 -18.79 2.04
C LYS A 128 27.63 -17.86 2.97
#